data_f026c8941fe6820dc4333d35a088f64a
#
_entry.id   f026c8941fe6820dc4333d35a088f64a
#
_cell.length_a   1.000
_cell.length_b   1.000
_cell.length_c   1.000
_cell.angle_alpha   90.00
_cell.angle_beta   90.00
_cell.angle_gamma   90.00
#
_symmetry.space_group_name_H-M   'P 1'
#
loop_
_entity.id
_entity.type
_entity.pdbx_description
1 polymer ?
#
loop_
_entity_poly.entity_id
_entity_poly.type
_entity_poly.pdbx_seq_one_letter_code
_entity_poly.pdbx_strand_id
1 'polypeptide(L)'
;MWRRYLMWFAHEHIDFRFQEIQSIIKLFDIPIRYVEKPCTNKPYWIVEVPSEEHVKLIASRSVLLKNCIELWSRAKTGARLHSNLKQALMNKSGKWIVGERSDKDSSELDICPGELISSCCSSDISYKVHVETFCNHFSMKEKVDKIEKFCYLPLNGSVNLKKPDITLAYIEFYGIDCNNVPEEPYDLFFGKWVADGQRDLIQAHSLKKRKFIGNTSMDAQLSLIMANQAQVSNGHIILDPFVGSGSLFIAAAHFGAYVWGSDIDYMMLHARTRPTRCGQKVRTKEENIRSNMKHYGSESKYLDVIVSDFSLPMWRSDLKFDAIVTDPPYGVREPTEKIGIERDNYSLSEEHLEHHVPSKVEYGLPQLYSDLLNFAARHLELHRRLICWYPVVRSDYSDEELPSHPCLELVANSEQVLSKLTARRLLTYEKIKDYTSDVHIDKSMVMPNFRFYFQGEIFCNGGNIASREKRKES
;
A
#
# COMPACT_ATOMS: atom_id res chain seq x y z
N MET A 1 -16.82 18.57 17.72
CA MET A 1 -15.88 19.71 17.45
C MET A 1 -14.73 19.15 16.65
N TRP A 2 -14.29 19.81 15.55
CA TRP A 2 -13.13 19.36 14.77
C TRP A 2 -11.85 19.49 15.57
N ARG A 3 -11.05 18.40 15.58
CA ARG A 3 -9.76 18.35 16.30
C ARG A 3 -8.64 18.14 15.29
N ARG A 4 -7.46 18.66 15.62
CA ARG A 4 -6.27 18.55 14.76
C ARG A 4 -5.44 17.35 15.15
N TYR A 5 -4.97 16.66 14.14
CA TYR A 5 -4.09 15.50 14.31
C TYR A 5 -2.88 15.61 13.37
N LEU A 6 -1.75 15.20 13.89
CA LEU A 6 -0.54 14.91 13.14
C LEU A 6 -0.61 13.45 12.71
N MET A 7 -0.65 13.19 11.41
CA MET A 7 -0.46 11.87 10.83
C MET A 7 1.01 11.69 10.47
N TRP A 8 1.70 10.79 11.15
CA TRP A 8 3.12 10.56 11.00
C TRP A 8 3.39 9.30 10.19
N PHE A 9 4.10 9.42 9.07
CA PHE A 9 4.30 8.34 8.09
C PHE A 9 5.71 7.76 8.12
N ALA A 10 5.83 6.50 7.72
CA ALA A 10 7.10 5.91 7.35
C ALA A 10 7.62 6.52 6.04
N HIS A 11 8.94 6.55 5.87
CA HIS A 11 9.58 7.07 4.64
C HIS A 11 9.80 5.96 3.60
N GLU A 12 8.76 5.16 3.39
CA GLU A 12 8.71 4.06 2.42
C GLU A 12 7.49 4.26 1.53
N HIS A 13 7.58 3.84 0.27
CA HIS A 13 6.47 3.92 -0.69
C HIS A 13 5.72 5.27 -0.66
N ILE A 14 6.47 6.36 -0.71
CA ILE A 14 5.97 7.73 -0.47
C ILE A 14 4.80 8.08 -1.39
N ASP A 15 4.87 7.66 -2.64
CA ASP A 15 3.87 7.93 -3.67
C ASP A 15 2.50 7.25 -3.40
N PHE A 16 2.50 6.23 -2.54
CA PHE A 16 1.28 5.50 -2.18
C PHE A 16 0.53 6.08 -0.99
N ARG A 17 1.16 6.96 -0.19
CA ARG A 17 0.58 7.49 1.06
C ARG A 17 -0.78 8.14 0.85
N PHE A 18 -0.87 9.04 -0.13
CA PHE A 18 -2.09 9.79 -0.39
C PHE A 18 -3.21 8.84 -0.84
N GLN A 19 -2.92 7.93 -1.74
CA GLN A 19 -3.89 7.01 -2.31
C GLN A 19 -4.39 5.99 -1.29
N GLU A 20 -3.50 5.48 -0.42
CA GLU A 20 -3.88 4.60 0.68
C GLU A 20 -4.85 5.33 1.63
N ILE A 21 -4.47 6.52 2.12
CA ILE A 21 -5.28 7.29 3.07
C ILE A 21 -6.62 7.72 2.46
N GLN A 22 -6.65 8.20 1.22
CA GLN A 22 -7.89 8.57 0.54
C GLN A 22 -8.85 7.39 0.40
N SER A 23 -8.31 6.21 0.10
CA SER A 23 -9.12 4.98 -0.03
C SER A 23 -9.71 4.56 1.31
N ILE A 24 -8.94 4.68 2.41
CA ILE A 24 -9.41 4.39 3.78
C ILE A 24 -10.46 5.42 4.23
N ILE A 25 -10.24 6.70 3.94
CA ILE A 25 -11.21 7.77 4.22
C ILE A 25 -12.54 7.49 3.50
N LYS A 26 -12.49 7.12 2.21
CA LYS A 26 -13.67 6.78 1.43
C LYS A 26 -14.35 5.51 1.96
N LEU A 27 -13.58 4.49 2.37
CA LEU A 27 -14.11 3.23 2.91
C LEU A 27 -14.97 3.45 4.17
N PHE A 28 -14.57 4.38 5.03
CA PHE A 28 -15.25 4.66 6.32
C PHE A 28 -16.08 5.94 6.30
N ASP A 29 -16.21 6.59 5.15
CA ASP A 29 -16.90 7.87 4.98
C ASP A 29 -16.45 8.93 6.01
N ILE A 30 -15.13 9.09 6.16
CA ILE A 30 -14.55 9.98 7.18
C ILE A 30 -14.49 11.41 6.64
N PRO A 31 -15.17 12.37 7.28
CA PRO A 31 -15.02 13.76 6.94
C PRO A 31 -13.65 14.28 7.43
N ILE A 32 -12.83 14.76 6.51
CA ILE A 32 -11.47 15.25 6.77
C ILE A 32 -11.23 16.60 6.13
N ARG A 33 -10.42 17.42 6.81
CA ARG A 33 -9.88 18.68 6.26
C ARG A 33 -8.37 18.68 6.41
N TYR A 34 -7.69 19.03 5.35
CA TYR A 34 -6.23 19.22 5.39
C TYR A 34 -5.91 20.64 5.85
N VAL A 35 -5.16 20.76 6.94
CA VAL A 35 -4.68 22.08 7.44
C VAL A 35 -3.61 22.63 6.51
N GLU A 36 -2.78 21.73 5.97
CA GLU A 36 -1.77 21.99 4.96
C GLU A 36 -1.92 20.98 3.82
N LYS A 37 -1.57 21.40 2.60
CA LYS A 37 -1.62 20.49 1.44
C LYS A 37 -0.69 19.29 1.66
N PRO A 38 -1.18 18.05 1.56
CA PRO A 38 -0.33 16.87 1.62
C PRO A 38 0.79 16.95 0.57
N CYS A 39 2.01 16.64 0.98
CA CYS A 39 3.14 16.59 0.08
C CYS A 39 4.02 15.37 0.35
N THR A 40 4.81 14.97 -0.64
CA THR A 40 5.74 13.82 -0.56
C THR A 40 7.04 14.16 0.20
N ASN A 41 7.40 15.45 0.27
CA ASN A 41 8.66 15.93 0.88
C ASN A 41 8.63 15.95 2.41
N LYS A 42 7.49 15.68 3.03
CA LYS A 42 7.32 15.63 4.48
C LYS A 42 6.74 14.27 4.88
N PRO A 43 7.27 13.63 5.94
CA PRO A 43 6.72 12.36 6.45
C PRO A 43 5.51 12.59 7.37
N TYR A 44 4.82 13.70 7.24
CA TYR A 44 3.67 14.03 8.08
C TYR A 44 2.65 14.89 7.35
N TRP A 45 1.39 14.77 7.78
CA TRP A 45 0.29 15.66 7.42
C TRP A 45 -0.42 16.15 8.66
N ILE A 46 -0.93 17.38 8.61
CA ILE A 46 -1.78 17.94 9.65
C ILE A 46 -3.20 17.99 9.11
N VAL A 47 -4.10 17.28 9.79
CA VAL A 47 -5.49 17.14 9.38
C VAL A 47 -6.44 17.49 10.53
N GLU A 48 -7.66 17.87 10.17
CA GLU A 48 -8.77 18.01 11.10
C GLU A 48 -9.82 16.94 10.81
N VAL A 49 -10.27 16.25 11.85
CA VAL A 49 -11.39 15.29 11.80
C VAL A 49 -12.32 15.51 12.99
N PRO A 50 -13.60 15.06 12.91
CA PRO A 50 -14.59 15.36 13.94
C PRO A 50 -14.32 14.69 15.30
N SER A 51 -13.69 13.51 15.32
CA SER A 51 -13.43 12.76 16.55
C SER A 51 -12.18 11.89 16.48
N GLU A 52 -11.69 11.48 17.64
CA GLU A 52 -10.58 10.55 17.80
C GLU A 52 -10.85 9.19 17.15
N GLU A 53 -12.11 8.73 17.17
CA GLU A 53 -12.52 7.46 16.56
C GLU A 53 -12.28 7.42 15.05
N HIS A 54 -12.46 8.54 14.33
CA HIS A 54 -12.16 8.62 12.90
C HIS A 54 -10.65 8.42 12.64
N VAL A 55 -9.80 8.96 13.51
CA VAL A 55 -8.34 8.76 13.41
C VAL A 55 -7.97 7.31 13.67
N LYS A 56 -8.60 6.67 14.67
CA LYS A 56 -8.40 5.26 14.99
C LYS A 56 -8.83 4.36 13.82
N LEU A 57 -9.93 4.69 13.14
CA LEU A 57 -10.36 3.97 11.93
C LEU A 57 -9.30 4.08 10.81
N ILE A 58 -8.74 5.26 10.57
CA ILE A 58 -7.64 5.42 9.59
C ILE A 58 -6.44 4.56 10.00
N ALA A 59 -6.02 4.69 11.25
CA ALA A 59 -4.86 3.99 11.78
C ALA A 59 -5.05 2.45 11.80
N SER A 60 -6.27 1.96 11.98
CA SER A 60 -6.59 0.52 11.97
C SER A 60 -6.38 -0.17 10.63
N ARG A 61 -6.13 0.61 9.57
CA ARG A 61 -5.97 0.11 8.21
C ARG A 61 -4.62 0.43 7.59
N SER A 62 -4.14 1.68 7.77
CA SER A 62 -2.95 2.16 7.05
C SER A 62 -1.67 1.47 7.52
N VAL A 63 -0.90 0.95 6.57
CA VAL A 63 0.43 0.37 6.79
C VAL A 63 1.57 1.34 6.49
N LEU A 64 1.27 2.48 5.87
CA LEU A 64 2.24 3.56 5.64
C LEU A 64 2.25 4.56 6.81
N LEU A 65 1.18 4.65 7.56
CA LEU A 65 1.09 5.45 8.79
C LEU A 65 1.88 4.78 9.91
N LYS A 66 2.74 5.52 10.61
CA LYS A 66 3.40 5.07 11.84
C LYS A 66 2.45 5.26 13.01
N ASN A 67 2.01 6.50 13.21
CA ASN A 67 1.13 6.86 14.30
C ASN A 67 0.32 8.13 14.00
N CYS A 68 -0.69 8.36 14.83
CA CYS A 68 -1.49 9.58 14.84
C CYS A 68 -1.41 10.22 16.23
N ILE A 69 -1.24 11.54 16.25
CA ILE A 69 -1.11 12.33 17.46
C ILE A 69 -2.15 13.44 17.43
N GLU A 70 -2.97 13.58 18.47
CA GLU A 70 -3.79 14.78 18.68
C GLU A 70 -2.85 15.96 18.90
N LEU A 71 -2.76 16.84 17.92
CA LEU A 71 -1.76 17.90 17.88
C LEU A 71 -2.15 19.05 18.82
N TRP A 72 -1.28 19.38 19.77
CA TRP A 72 -1.45 20.52 20.69
C TRP A 72 -0.60 21.71 20.29
N SER A 73 0.61 21.46 19.79
CA SER A 73 1.50 22.53 19.32
C SER A 73 2.36 22.06 18.16
N ARG A 74 2.59 22.94 17.22
CA ARG A 74 3.63 22.87 16.19
C ARG A 74 4.44 24.16 16.20
N ALA A 75 5.74 24.08 16.00
CA ALA A 75 6.59 25.27 15.83
C ALA A 75 7.89 24.91 15.11
N LYS A 76 8.62 25.91 14.61
CA LYS A 76 9.96 25.74 14.04
C LYS A 76 11.06 25.79 15.10
N THR A 77 10.77 26.34 16.28
CA THR A 77 11.73 26.43 17.39
C THR A 77 11.13 25.93 18.70
N GLY A 78 11.97 25.38 19.59
CA GLY A 78 11.56 24.92 20.89
C GLY A 78 10.93 26.04 21.75
N ALA A 79 11.52 27.25 21.72
CA ALA A 79 11.00 28.41 22.45
C ALA A 79 9.55 28.73 22.01
N ARG A 80 9.29 28.70 20.72
CA ARG A 80 7.95 28.96 20.19
C ARG A 80 6.97 27.84 20.54
N LEU A 81 7.38 26.57 20.44
CA LEU A 81 6.55 25.44 20.83
C LEU A 81 6.08 25.55 22.27
N HIS A 82 7.01 25.83 23.20
CA HIS A 82 6.68 26.01 24.63
C HIS A 82 5.82 27.25 24.88
N SER A 83 6.05 28.36 24.14
CA SER A 83 5.19 29.54 24.22
C SER A 83 3.76 29.23 23.80
N ASN A 84 3.57 28.51 22.68
CA ASN A 84 2.25 28.11 22.19
C ASN A 84 1.51 27.23 23.22
N LEU A 85 2.19 26.27 23.84
CA LEU A 85 1.60 25.41 24.88
C LEU A 85 1.21 26.20 26.13
N LYS A 86 2.04 27.16 26.59
CA LYS A 86 1.70 28.03 27.71
C LYS A 86 0.48 28.91 27.42
N GLN A 87 0.38 29.44 26.21
CA GLN A 87 -0.81 30.20 25.76
C GLN A 87 -2.04 29.29 25.64
N ALA A 88 -1.87 28.04 25.20
CA ALA A 88 -2.95 27.07 25.12
C ALA A 88 -3.57 26.78 26.49
N LEU A 89 -2.76 26.68 27.57
CA LEU A 89 -3.29 26.51 28.92
C LEU A 89 -4.22 27.66 29.37
N MET A 90 -4.05 28.86 28.78
CA MET A 90 -4.89 30.04 29.05
C MET A 90 -6.08 30.15 28.09
N ASN A 91 -6.07 29.38 27.00
CA ASN A 91 -7.12 29.43 25.98
C ASN A 91 -8.39 28.69 26.45
N LYS A 92 -9.34 29.43 26.99
CA LYS A 92 -10.64 28.92 27.44
C LYS A 92 -11.74 29.00 26.36
N SER A 93 -11.40 29.37 25.14
CA SER A 93 -12.41 29.58 24.08
C SER A 93 -13.02 28.30 23.51
N GLY A 94 -12.45 27.13 23.83
CA GLY A 94 -12.82 25.84 23.21
C GLY A 94 -12.51 25.73 21.72
N LYS A 95 -11.81 26.73 21.14
CA LYS A 95 -11.46 26.78 19.71
C LYS A 95 -9.98 27.05 19.53
N TRP A 96 -9.46 26.65 18.37
CA TRP A 96 -8.13 27.06 17.92
C TRP A 96 -8.09 28.56 17.69
N ILE A 97 -7.09 29.23 18.24
CA ILE A 97 -6.76 30.61 17.88
C ILE A 97 -5.78 30.51 16.72
N VAL A 98 -6.21 30.97 15.55
CA VAL A 98 -5.39 30.92 14.33
C VAL A 98 -4.55 32.20 14.28
N GLY A 99 -3.23 32.05 14.27
CA GLY A 99 -2.29 33.15 14.17
C GLY A 99 -2.31 33.82 12.79
N GLU A 100 -1.92 35.08 12.71
CA GLU A 100 -1.71 35.76 11.41
C GLU A 100 -0.56 35.07 10.67
N ARG A 101 -0.82 34.68 9.43
CA ARG A 101 0.11 33.93 8.59
C ARG A 101 0.63 34.83 7.48
N SER A 102 1.94 34.96 7.38
CA SER A 102 2.61 35.48 6.19
C SER A 102 2.65 34.45 5.06
N ASP A 103 2.59 33.18 5.43
CA ASP A 103 2.59 32.02 4.53
C ASP A 103 1.37 31.16 4.84
N LYS A 104 0.51 30.90 3.83
CA LYS A 104 -0.77 30.19 4.00
C LYS A 104 -0.60 28.72 4.43
N ASP A 105 0.62 28.19 4.33
CA ASP A 105 0.91 26.78 4.59
C ASP A 105 1.50 26.49 5.98
N SER A 106 1.59 27.48 6.89
CA SER A 106 2.18 27.28 8.22
C SER A 106 1.19 27.43 9.37
N SER A 107 1.03 26.38 10.18
CA SER A 107 0.21 26.37 11.40
C SER A 107 1.01 26.61 12.68
N GLU A 108 2.25 27.11 12.58
CA GLU A 108 3.16 27.28 13.74
C GLU A 108 2.72 28.35 14.76
N LEU A 109 1.85 29.25 14.33
CA LEU A 109 1.32 30.33 15.18
C LEU A 109 -0.03 29.98 15.82
N ASP A 110 -0.57 28.82 15.54
CA ASP A 110 -1.88 28.41 16.02
C ASP A 110 -1.80 27.90 17.47
N ILE A 111 -2.75 28.33 18.28
CA ILE A 111 -2.85 27.99 19.70
C ILE A 111 -4.03 27.03 19.89
N CYS A 112 -3.79 25.86 20.46
CA CYS A 112 -4.84 24.88 20.69
C CYS A 112 -5.79 25.26 21.83
N PRO A 113 -7.01 24.69 21.88
CA PRO A 113 -7.88 24.80 23.05
C PRO A 113 -7.25 24.20 24.29
N GLY A 114 -7.28 24.92 25.44
CA GLY A 114 -6.68 24.45 26.70
C GLY A 114 -7.35 23.20 27.26
N GLU A 115 -8.61 22.95 26.92
CA GLU A 115 -9.33 21.73 27.32
C GLU A 115 -8.69 20.45 26.81
N LEU A 116 -8.00 20.48 25.67
CA LEU A 116 -7.27 19.31 25.15
C LEU A 116 -6.14 18.89 26.09
N ILE A 117 -5.41 19.87 26.65
CA ILE A 117 -4.33 19.63 27.61
C ILE A 117 -4.92 19.24 28.97
N SER A 118 -5.91 20.01 29.47
CA SER A 118 -6.50 19.80 30.78
C SER A 118 -7.21 18.46 30.92
N SER A 119 -7.75 17.90 29.85
CA SER A 119 -8.34 16.55 29.83
C SER A 119 -7.36 15.44 30.20
N CYS A 120 -6.06 15.69 30.08
CA CYS A 120 -4.97 14.76 30.40
C CYS A 120 -4.28 15.01 31.73
N CYS A 121 -4.76 15.96 32.52
CA CYS A 121 -4.06 16.46 33.73
C CYS A 121 -4.59 15.89 35.06
N SER A 122 -5.56 14.99 35.04
CA SER A 122 -6.11 14.38 36.27
C SER A 122 -5.05 13.54 36.99
N SER A 123 -5.10 13.53 38.36
CA SER A 123 -4.16 12.79 39.20
C SER A 123 -4.27 11.27 39.08
N ASP A 124 -5.39 10.78 38.60
CA ASP A 124 -5.71 9.36 38.40
C ASP A 124 -5.25 8.84 37.01
N ILE A 125 -4.77 9.71 36.14
CA ILE A 125 -4.30 9.35 34.79
C ILE A 125 -2.77 9.24 34.78
N SER A 126 -2.24 8.02 34.64
CA SER A 126 -0.80 7.83 34.48
C SER A 126 -0.34 8.17 33.06
N TYR A 127 0.87 8.71 32.93
CA TYR A 127 1.39 9.15 31.64
C TYR A 127 2.87 8.80 31.41
N LYS A 128 3.29 8.88 30.16
CA LYS A 128 4.69 8.97 29.70
C LYS A 128 4.82 10.01 28.60
N VAL A 129 6.03 10.56 28.45
CA VAL A 129 6.39 11.37 27.28
C VAL A 129 7.32 10.55 26.39
N HIS A 130 6.92 10.37 25.13
CA HIS A 130 7.72 9.72 24.09
C HIS A 130 8.43 10.79 23.25
N VAL A 131 9.74 10.64 23.07
CA VAL A 131 10.56 11.53 22.23
C VAL A 131 10.97 10.78 20.98
N GLU A 132 10.55 11.27 19.81
CA GLU A 132 10.89 10.73 18.50
C GLU A 132 11.59 11.78 17.64
N THR A 133 12.49 11.34 16.78
CA THR A 133 13.17 12.18 15.80
C THR A 133 13.11 11.54 14.42
N PHE A 134 13.15 12.36 13.38
CA PHE A 134 13.29 11.91 12.00
C PHE A 134 14.61 12.43 11.43
N CYS A 135 15.42 11.52 10.92
CA CYS A 135 16.80 11.75 10.45
C CYS A 135 17.78 12.26 11.50
N ASN A 136 17.47 12.14 12.77
CA ASN A 136 18.40 12.42 13.87
C ASN A 136 18.27 11.35 14.96
N HIS A 137 19.21 11.29 15.88
CA HIS A 137 19.18 10.35 17.00
C HIS A 137 19.59 11.04 18.30
N PHE A 138 18.74 10.88 19.33
CA PHE A 138 19.03 11.38 20.68
C PHE A 138 19.44 10.27 21.62
N SER A 139 20.49 10.52 22.40
CA SER A 139 20.82 9.73 23.57
C SER A 139 19.70 9.78 24.61
N MET A 140 19.69 8.84 25.55
CA MET A 140 18.70 8.85 26.65
C MET A 140 18.76 10.12 27.48
N LYS A 141 19.96 10.68 27.70
CA LYS A 141 20.15 11.95 28.43
C LYS A 141 19.47 13.11 27.72
N GLU A 142 19.72 13.27 26.42
CA GLU A 142 19.08 14.31 25.60
C GLU A 142 17.57 14.19 25.59
N LYS A 143 17.03 12.96 25.52
CA LYS A 143 15.58 12.75 25.61
C LYS A 143 15.01 13.20 26.95
N VAL A 144 15.68 12.88 28.06
CA VAL A 144 15.29 13.32 29.43
C VAL A 144 15.34 14.85 29.52
N ASP A 145 16.45 15.48 29.08
CA ASP A 145 16.60 16.94 29.10
C ASP A 145 15.49 17.66 28.31
N LYS A 146 15.01 17.03 27.20
CA LYS A 146 13.88 17.55 26.42
C LYS A 146 12.54 17.37 27.15
N ILE A 147 12.33 16.22 27.81
CA ILE A 147 11.11 15.92 28.59
C ILE A 147 10.98 16.88 29.78
N GLU A 148 12.07 17.15 30.47
CA GLU A 148 12.07 18.05 31.66
C GLU A 148 11.64 19.49 31.31
N LYS A 149 11.86 19.94 30.08
CA LYS A 149 11.38 21.26 29.62
C LYS A 149 9.85 21.41 29.62
N PHE A 150 9.09 20.30 29.69
CA PHE A 150 7.63 20.29 29.77
C PHE A 150 7.09 20.28 31.21
N CYS A 151 7.93 20.43 32.25
CA CYS A 151 7.54 20.41 33.68
C CYS A 151 6.46 21.45 34.08
N TYR A 152 6.25 22.48 33.23
CA TYR A 152 5.19 23.49 33.44
C TYR A 152 3.80 23.00 33.05
N LEU A 153 3.67 21.88 32.33
CA LEU A 153 2.37 21.29 32.03
C LEU A 153 1.77 20.73 33.33
N PRO A 154 0.49 21.00 33.62
CA PRO A 154 -0.15 20.62 34.88
C PRO A 154 -0.53 19.12 34.91
N LEU A 155 0.44 18.26 34.60
CA LEU A 155 0.27 16.80 34.61
C LEU A 155 0.40 16.29 36.05
N ASN A 156 -0.73 16.05 36.72
CA ASN A 156 -0.78 15.67 38.14
C ASN A 156 -0.71 14.16 38.38
N GLY A 157 -0.78 13.35 37.32
CA GLY A 157 -0.73 11.91 37.40
C GLY A 157 0.66 11.32 37.59
N SER A 158 0.74 10.02 37.81
CA SER A 158 2.01 9.32 37.96
C SER A 158 2.67 8.98 36.63
N VAL A 159 4.01 8.98 36.60
CA VAL A 159 4.76 8.53 35.43
C VAL A 159 4.78 7.00 35.40
N ASN A 160 4.28 6.43 34.29
CA ASN A 160 4.30 4.98 34.02
C ASN A 160 4.91 4.69 32.66
N LEU A 161 6.16 4.23 32.61
CA LEU A 161 6.89 3.99 31.36
C LEU A 161 6.45 2.72 30.63
N LYS A 162 5.89 1.74 31.35
CA LYS A 162 5.52 0.43 30.74
C LYS A 162 4.11 0.42 30.18
N LYS A 163 3.13 0.85 30.97
CA LYS A 163 1.72 0.81 30.60
C LYS A 163 1.01 2.08 31.11
N PRO A 164 1.28 3.24 30.49
CA PRO A 164 0.59 4.48 30.83
C PRO A 164 -0.84 4.48 30.31
N ASP A 165 -1.73 5.24 30.94
CA ASP A 165 -3.07 5.51 30.44
C ASP A 165 -3.02 6.42 29.21
N ILE A 166 -2.08 7.38 29.19
CA ILE A 166 -1.83 8.24 28.05
C ILE A 166 -0.34 8.31 27.71
N THR A 167 -0.05 8.46 26.42
CA THR A 167 1.30 8.77 25.94
C THR A 167 1.27 10.16 25.31
N LEU A 168 2.13 11.06 25.79
CA LEU A 168 2.41 12.33 25.12
C LEU A 168 3.59 12.13 24.17
N ALA A 169 3.56 12.79 23.02
CA ALA A 169 4.60 12.70 22.01
C ALA A 169 5.26 14.06 21.78
N TYR A 170 6.57 14.07 21.79
CA TYR A 170 7.40 15.16 21.31
C TYR A 170 8.20 14.67 20.10
N ILE A 171 8.02 15.31 18.95
CA ILE A 171 8.63 14.87 17.68
C ILE A 171 9.42 16.04 17.09
N GLU A 172 10.64 15.74 16.63
CA GLU A 172 11.49 16.68 15.89
C GLU A 172 11.76 16.16 14.49
N PHE A 173 11.50 17.00 13.49
CA PHE A 173 11.73 16.69 12.07
C PHE A 173 12.94 17.45 11.53
N TYR A 174 13.98 16.71 11.15
CA TYR A 174 15.26 17.25 10.64
C TYR A 174 15.40 17.18 9.11
N GLY A 175 14.31 16.97 8.39
CA GLY A 175 14.34 16.76 6.94
C GLY A 175 14.33 15.29 6.55
N ILE A 176 14.47 15.02 5.25
CA ILE A 176 14.40 13.66 4.67
C ILE A 176 15.79 13.12 4.28
N ASP A 177 16.82 13.97 4.27
CA ASP A 177 18.20 13.57 3.98
C ASP A 177 18.97 13.29 5.27
N CYS A 178 19.04 12.02 5.65
CA CYS A 178 19.74 11.58 6.86
C CYS A 178 21.27 11.66 6.76
N ASN A 179 21.83 11.95 5.58
CA ASN A 179 23.28 12.16 5.40
C ASN A 179 23.67 13.63 5.61
N ASN A 180 22.73 14.54 5.55
CA ASN A 180 22.95 15.97 5.73
C ASN A 180 21.94 16.56 6.72
N VAL A 181 22.10 16.18 8.00
CA VAL A 181 21.18 16.56 9.07
C VAL A 181 21.49 17.99 9.51
N PRO A 182 20.54 18.93 9.49
CA PRO A 182 20.73 20.29 9.97
C PRO A 182 20.94 20.33 11.50
N GLU A 183 21.56 21.39 12.00
CA GLU A 183 21.77 21.58 13.43
C GLU A 183 20.42 21.77 14.17
N GLU A 184 19.50 22.51 13.58
CA GLU A 184 18.17 22.78 14.14
C GLU A 184 17.08 22.04 13.33
N PRO A 185 16.03 21.53 14.00
CA PRO A 185 14.92 20.88 13.30
C PRO A 185 14.10 21.85 12.45
N TYR A 186 13.56 21.39 11.34
CA TYR A 186 12.63 22.17 10.52
C TYR A 186 11.26 22.35 11.15
N ASP A 187 10.79 21.35 11.89
CA ASP A 187 9.49 21.36 12.55
C ASP A 187 9.54 20.54 13.85
N LEU A 188 8.80 21.02 14.83
CA LEU A 188 8.62 20.44 16.15
C LEU A 188 7.14 20.23 16.44
N PHE A 189 6.79 19.11 17.02
CA PHE A 189 5.41 18.75 17.34
C PHE A 189 5.28 18.27 18.78
N PHE A 190 4.18 18.63 19.42
CA PHE A 190 3.80 18.11 20.73
C PHE A 190 2.30 17.83 20.81
N GLY A 191 1.93 16.70 21.40
CA GLY A 191 0.53 16.31 21.52
C GLY A 191 0.33 14.96 22.21
N LYS A 192 -0.92 14.47 22.17
CA LYS A 192 -1.33 13.18 22.74
C LYS A 192 -1.30 12.10 21.65
N TRP A 193 -0.59 11.01 21.91
CA TRP A 193 -0.60 9.81 21.08
C TRP A 193 -1.99 9.17 21.06
N VAL A 194 -2.53 8.92 19.89
CA VAL A 194 -3.90 8.42 19.74
C VAL A 194 -3.92 6.98 19.26
N ALA A 195 -3.17 6.67 18.20
CA ALA A 195 -3.17 5.34 17.61
C ALA A 195 -1.90 5.08 16.81
N ASP A 196 -1.54 3.81 16.71
CA ASP A 196 -0.51 3.31 15.82
C ASP A 196 -1.13 2.81 14.50
N GLY A 197 -0.42 3.01 13.39
CA GLY A 197 -0.75 2.36 12.12
C GLY A 197 -0.47 0.87 12.16
N GLN A 198 -0.83 0.17 11.09
CA GLN A 198 -0.77 -1.29 11.02
C GLN A 198 0.58 -1.83 10.50
N ARG A 199 1.69 -1.17 10.84
CA ARG A 199 3.02 -1.54 10.33
C ARG A 199 3.48 -2.93 10.81
N ASP A 200 3.03 -3.39 11.96
CA ASP A 200 3.34 -4.73 12.48
C ASP A 200 2.84 -5.84 11.55
N LEU A 201 1.77 -5.59 10.78
CA LEU A 201 1.26 -6.53 9.78
C LEU A 201 2.28 -6.84 8.68
N ILE A 202 3.15 -5.89 8.33
CA ILE A 202 4.20 -6.08 7.34
C ILE A 202 5.10 -7.25 7.77
N GLN A 203 5.51 -7.25 9.03
CA GLN A 203 6.36 -8.30 9.59
C GLN A 203 5.56 -9.58 9.86
N ALA A 204 4.32 -9.45 10.30
CA ALA A 204 3.44 -10.60 10.54
C ALA A 204 3.18 -11.40 9.26
N HIS A 205 2.93 -10.71 8.13
CA HIS A 205 2.59 -11.31 6.83
C HIS A 205 3.80 -11.46 5.89
N SER A 206 5.02 -11.26 6.38
CA SER A 206 6.24 -11.31 5.54
C SER A 206 6.40 -12.65 4.80
N LEU A 207 6.99 -12.61 3.60
CA LEU A 207 7.26 -13.80 2.79
C LEU A 207 8.11 -14.86 3.53
N LYS A 208 8.96 -14.42 4.48
CA LYS A 208 9.78 -15.31 5.30
C LYS A 208 8.95 -16.25 6.18
N LYS A 209 7.76 -15.82 6.61
CA LYS A 209 6.86 -16.60 7.47
C LYS A 209 5.88 -17.48 6.69
N ARG A 210 5.70 -17.26 5.40
CA ARG A 210 4.76 -18.01 4.55
C ARG A 210 5.26 -19.45 4.33
N LYS A 211 4.36 -20.41 4.32
CA LYS A 211 4.67 -21.81 4.00
C LYS A 211 4.96 -22.00 2.51
N PHE A 212 4.16 -21.38 1.65
CA PHE A 212 4.25 -21.44 0.21
C PHE A 212 4.55 -20.06 -0.38
N ILE A 213 5.58 -19.97 -1.23
CA ILE A 213 5.96 -18.79 -2.01
C ILE A 213 6.34 -19.19 -3.43
N GLY A 214 6.04 -18.34 -4.40
CA GLY A 214 6.53 -18.39 -5.79
C GLY A 214 7.68 -17.41 -6.02
N ASN A 215 8.26 -17.44 -7.21
CA ASN A 215 9.39 -16.55 -7.59
C ASN A 215 8.99 -15.08 -7.62
N THR A 216 7.72 -14.81 -7.91
CA THR A 216 7.13 -13.48 -8.10
C THR A 216 6.14 -13.11 -7.00
N SER A 217 6.24 -13.77 -5.83
CA SER A 217 5.35 -13.49 -4.70
C SER A 217 5.43 -12.02 -4.27
N MET A 218 4.26 -11.35 -4.21
CA MET A 218 4.14 -9.97 -3.76
C MET A 218 4.50 -9.84 -2.27
N ASP A 219 5.25 -8.78 -1.91
CA ASP A 219 5.54 -8.51 -0.52
C ASP A 219 4.30 -8.11 0.28
N ALA A 220 4.40 -8.21 1.61
CA ALA A 220 3.28 -8.01 2.50
C ALA A 220 2.80 -6.54 2.52
N GLN A 221 3.72 -5.57 2.47
CA GLN A 221 3.37 -4.15 2.56
C GLN A 221 2.58 -3.71 1.33
N LEU A 222 3.06 -4.03 0.13
CA LEU A 222 2.35 -3.73 -1.12
C LEU A 222 1.01 -4.45 -1.20
N SER A 223 0.94 -5.72 -0.79
CA SER A 223 -0.33 -6.46 -0.75
C SER A 223 -1.36 -5.80 0.16
N LEU A 224 -0.95 -5.29 1.33
CA LEU A 224 -1.83 -4.57 2.27
C LEU A 224 -2.26 -3.20 1.72
N ILE A 225 -1.34 -2.46 1.06
CA ILE A 225 -1.67 -1.20 0.36
C ILE A 225 -2.71 -1.45 -0.74
N MET A 226 -2.53 -2.50 -1.55
CA MET A 226 -3.49 -2.88 -2.59
C MET A 226 -4.86 -3.20 -1.99
N ALA A 227 -4.93 -3.94 -0.89
CA ALA A 227 -6.18 -4.25 -0.20
C ALA A 227 -6.86 -2.99 0.39
N ASN A 228 -6.09 -2.00 0.88
CA ASN A 228 -6.60 -0.72 1.32
C ASN A 228 -7.15 0.11 0.15
N GLN A 229 -6.41 0.19 -0.97
CA GLN A 229 -6.88 0.90 -2.17
C GLN A 229 -8.11 0.24 -2.80
N ALA A 230 -8.22 -1.09 -2.70
CA ALA A 230 -9.39 -1.85 -3.11
C ALA A 230 -10.61 -1.68 -2.17
N GLN A 231 -10.43 -0.98 -1.05
CA GLN A 231 -11.48 -0.83 -0.02
C GLN A 231 -12.04 -2.17 0.46
N VAL A 232 -11.17 -3.16 0.57
CA VAL A 232 -11.56 -4.50 1.02
C VAL A 232 -12.24 -4.43 2.38
N SER A 233 -13.38 -5.09 2.53
CA SER A 233 -14.17 -5.13 3.76
C SER A 233 -14.59 -6.55 4.11
N ASN A 234 -15.06 -6.70 5.35
CA ASN A 234 -15.59 -7.98 5.81
C ASN A 234 -16.78 -8.44 4.96
N GLY A 235 -16.75 -9.69 4.51
CA GLY A 235 -17.80 -10.30 3.69
C GLY A 235 -17.68 -10.02 2.19
N HIS A 236 -16.78 -9.13 1.74
CA HIS A 236 -16.52 -8.91 0.31
C HIS A 236 -15.98 -10.17 -0.36
N ILE A 237 -16.27 -10.33 -1.65
CA ILE A 237 -15.69 -11.36 -2.52
C ILE A 237 -14.67 -10.70 -3.43
N ILE A 238 -13.40 -11.08 -3.28
CA ILE A 238 -12.27 -10.53 -4.02
C ILE A 238 -11.76 -11.55 -5.01
N LEU A 239 -11.55 -11.14 -6.26
CA LEU A 239 -10.94 -11.97 -7.29
C LEU A 239 -9.51 -11.52 -7.59
N ASP A 240 -8.61 -12.49 -7.72
CA ASP A 240 -7.30 -12.34 -8.35
C ASP A 240 -7.22 -13.27 -9.57
N PRO A 241 -7.34 -12.75 -10.81
CA PRO A 241 -7.33 -13.58 -12.02
C PRO A 241 -5.92 -14.06 -12.43
N PHE A 242 -4.85 -13.61 -11.75
CA PHE A 242 -3.46 -14.01 -11.93
C PHE A 242 -2.83 -14.34 -10.57
N VAL A 243 -3.46 -15.27 -9.85
CA VAL A 243 -3.27 -15.46 -8.41
C VAL A 243 -1.87 -15.95 -8.01
N GLY A 244 -1.16 -16.63 -8.90
CA GLY A 244 0.17 -17.16 -8.63
C GLY A 244 0.27 -17.93 -7.31
N SER A 245 1.06 -17.45 -6.36
CA SER A 245 1.22 -18.05 -5.03
C SER A 245 0.18 -17.57 -3.99
N GLY A 246 -0.83 -16.79 -4.38
CA GLY A 246 -1.88 -16.29 -3.50
C GLY A 246 -1.44 -15.18 -2.53
N SER A 247 -0.45 -14.37 -2.92
CA SER A 247 0.10 -13.33 -2.05
C SER A 247 -0.94 -12.29 -1.64
N LEU A 248 -1.79 -11.87 -2.57
CA LEU A 248 -2.84 -10.85 -2.34
C LEU A 248 -3.98 -11.38 -1.48
N PHE A 249 -4.24 -12.68 -1.49
CA PHE A 249 -5.27 -13.32 -0.68
C PHE A 249 -5.08 -13.10 0.81
N ILE A 250 -3.82 -13.14 1.28
CA ILE A 250 -3.52 -12.98 2.70
C ILE A 250 -3.90 -11.59 3.19
N ALA A 251 -3.60 -10.55 2.41
CA ALA A 251 -3.96 -9.17 2.75
C ALA A 251 -5.49 -8.94 2.69
N ALA A 252 -6.15 -9.45 1.65
CA ALA A 252 -7.60 -9.32 1.52
C ALA A 252 -8.35 -10.06 2.62
N ALA A 253 -7.95 -11.30 2.93
CA ALA A 253 -8.56 -12.11 3.98
C ALA A 253 -8.29 -11.56 5.39
N HIS A 254 -7.14 -10.91 5.63
CA HIS A 254 -6.86 -10.20 6.87
C HIS A 254 -7.94 -9.14 7.17
N PHE A 255 -8.41 -8.44 6.14
CA PHE A 255 -9.50 -7.46 6.25
C PHE A 255 -10.90 -8.09 6.14
N GLY A 256 -11.01 -9.41 6.23
CA GLY A 256 -12.26 -10.13 6.36
C GLY A 256 -12.94 -10.54 5.05
N ALA A 257 -12.32 -10.31 3.90
CA ALA A 257 -12.89 -10.70 2.61
C ALA A 257 -12.74 -12.21 2.32
N TYR A 258 -13.67 -12.73 1.55
CA TYR A 258 -13.55 -14.01 0.87
C TYR A 258 -12.69 -13.84 -0.38
N VAL A 259 -11.82 -14.78 -0.65
CA VAL A 259 -10.85 -14.70 -1.76
C VAL A 259 -11.03 -15.85 -2.74
N TRP A 260 -11.04 -15.51 -4.01
CA TRP A 260 -11.16 -16.42 -5.13
C TRP A 260 -10.11 -16.06 -6.18
N GLY A 261 -9.53 -17.04 -6.86
CA GLY A 261 -8.52 -16.77 -7.87
C GLY A 261 -8.47 -17.76 -9.01
N SER A 262 -7.78 -17.35 -10.06
CA SER A 262 -7.43 -18.23 -11.18
C SER A 262 -5.98 -17.98 -11.62
N ASP A 263 -5.40 -18.95 -12.27
CA ASP A 263 -4.09 -18.85 -12.91
C ASP A 263 -3.99 -19.89 -14.03
N ILE A 264 -3.24 -19.57 -15.08
CA ILE A 264 -2.97 -20.50 -16.17
C ILE A 264 -1.89 -21.54 -15.79
N ASP A 265 -1.09 -21.27 -14.75
CA ASP A 265 0.00 -22.15 -14.33
C ASP A 265 -0.48 -23.26 -13.40
N TYR A 266 -0.88 -24.38 -14.02
CA TYR A 266 -1.24 -25.61 -13.32
C TYR A 266 -0.16 -26.07 -12.32
N MET A 267 1.11 -25.96 -12.69
CA MET A 267 2.22 -26.45 -11.85
C MET A 267 2.39 -25.59 -10.59
N MET A 268 2.19 -24.27 -10.72
CA MET A 268 2.23 -23.33 -9.60
C MET A 268 1.07 -23.62 -8.63
N LEU A 269 -0.17 -23.68 -9.13
CA LEU A 269 -1.36 -23.88 -8.30
C LEU A 269 -1.34 -25.22 -7.55
N HIS A 270 -0.76 -26.26 -8.17
CA HIS A 270 -0.62 -27.59 -7.55
C HIS A 270 0.70 -27.76 -6.78
N ALA A 271 1.45 -26.68 -6.53
CA ALA A 271 2.73 -26.68 -5.83
C ALA A 271 3.76 -27.68 -6.40
N ARG A 272 3.73 -27.91 -7.72
CA ARG A 272 4.64 -28.82 -8.45
C ARG A 272 5.84 -28.10 -9.06
N THR A 273 5.92 -26.76 -9.00
CA THR A 273 7.09 -26.00 -9.40
C THR A 273 8.26 -26.21 -8.45
N ARG A 274 9.48 -25.92 -8.90
CA ARG A 274 10.67 -25.98 -8.03
C ARG A 274 10.50 -25.07 -6.80
N PRO A 275 11.02 -25.47 -5.62
CA PRO A 275 11.03 -24.60 -4.45
C PRO A 275 11.80 -23.31 -4.73
N THR A 276 11.26 -22.19 -4.25
CA THR A 276 11.87 -20.86 -4.39
C THR A 276 12.89 -20.58 -3.29
N ARG A 277 12.78 -21.27 -2.16
CA ARG A 277 13.67 -21.05 -1.00
C ARG A 277 15.04 -21.64 -1.24
N CYS A 278 16.08 -20.86 -0.94
CA CYS A 278 17.46 -21.30 -1.02
C CYS A 278 17.69 -22.55 -0.14
N GLY A 279 18.35 -23.58 -0.72
CA GLY A 279 18.64 -24.85 -0.03
C GLY A 279 17.51 -25.88 0.00
N GLN A 280 16.29 -25.52 -0.38
CA GLN A 280 15.18 -26.46 -0.47
C GLN A 280 15.20 -27.17 -1.83
N LYS A 281 15.24 -28.53 -1.83
CA LYS A 281 15.29 -29.32 -3.07
C LYS A 281 13.91 -29.77 -3.56
N VAL A 282 12.99 -30.03 -2.65
CA VAL A 282 11.66 -30.58 -2.93
C VAL A 282 10.61 -29.82 -2.10
N ARG A 283 9.45 -29.54 -2.69
CA ARG A 283 8.30 -28.99 -1.95
C ARG A 283 7.63 -30.07 -1.11
N THR A 284 7.12 -29.65 0.04
CA THR A 284 6.28 -30.50 0.87
C THR A 284 4.82 -30.42 0.40
N LYS A 285 3.99 -31.43 0.75
CA LYS A 285 2.55 -31.43 0.43
C LYS A 285 1.78 -30.26 1.08
N GLU A 286 2.36 -29.64 2.11
CA GLU A 286 1.78 -28.50 2.82
C GLU A 286 2.12 -27.16 2.18
N GLU A 287 2.95 -27.11 1.14
CA GLU A 287 3.30 -25.88 0.43
C GLU A 287 2.30 -25.58 -0.67
N ASN A 288 1.17 -24.98 -0.32
CA ASN A 288 0.13 -24.52 -1.25
C ASN A 288 -0.57 -23.27 -0.70
N ILE A 289 -1.41 -22.64 -1.51
CA ILE A 289 -2.14 -21.40 -1.15
C ILE A 289 -3.02 -21.63 0.09
N ARG A 290 -3.78 -22.72 0.14
CA ARG A 290 -4.65 -23.04 1.28
C ARG A 290 -3.87 -23.16 2.59
N SER A 291 -2.67 -23.75 2.55
CA SER A 291 -1.79 -23.84 3.72
C SER A 291 -1.29 -22.50 4.22
N ASN A 292 -1.07 -21.51 3.32
CA ASN A 292 -0.82 -20.14 3.71
C ASN A 292 -2.04 -19.53 4.42
N MET A 293 -3.23 -19.69 3.84
CA MET A 293 -4.47 -19.18 4.44
C MET A 293 -4.70 -19.76 5.84
N LYS A 294 -4.50 -21.08 6.00
CA LYS A 294 -4.58 -21.77 7.29
C LYS A 294 -3.54 -21.24 8.29
N HIS A 295 -2.29 -21.02 7.84
CA HIS A 295 -1.23 -20.48 8.69
C HIS A 295 -1.57 -19.11 9.30
N TYR A 296 -2.30 -18.27 8.55
CA TYR A 296 -2.76 -16.96 9.01
C TYR A 296 -4.18 -16.95 9.62
N GLY A 297 -4.74 -18.14 9.90
CA GLY A 297 -6.08 -18.25 10.50
C GLY A 297 -7.23 -17.80 9.59
N SER A 298 -6.99 -17.70 8.28
CA SER A 298 -7.94 -17.18 7.29
C SER A 298 -8.49 -18.27 6.36
N GLU A 299 -8.36 -19.57 6.70
CA GLU A 299 -8.80 -20.68 5.84
C GLU A 299 -10.30 -20.59 5.51
N SER A 300 -11.14 -20.14 6.45
CA SER A 300 -12.57 -19.96 6.23
C SER A 300 -12.93 -18.87 5.21
N LYS A 301 -11.97 -18.01 4.85
CA LYS A 301 -12.10 -16.96 3.84
C LYS A 301 -11.61 -17.40 2.46
N TYR A 302 -10.97 -18.54 2.34
CA TYR A 302 -10.49 -19.09 1.09
C TYR A 302 -11.64 -19.85 0.39
N LEU A 303 -12.11 -19.30 -0.73
CA LEU A 303 -13.14 -19.97 -1.53
C LEU A 303 -12.49 -21.08 -2.37
N ASP A 304 -11.66 -20.72 -3.35
CA ASP A 304 -10.85 -21.67 -4.13
C ASP A 304 -9.88 -20.95 -5.08
N VAL A 305 -9.06 -21.73 -5.79
CA VAL A 305 -8.27 -21.32 -6.95
C VAL A 305 -8.52 -22.29 -8.11
N ILE A 306 -8.63 -21.75 -9.32
CA ILE A 306 -9.01 -22.49 -10.52
C ILE A 306 -7.87 -22.37 -11.54
N VAL A 307 -7.49 -23.50 -12.15
CA VAL A 307 -6.60 -23.47 -13.33
C VAL A 307 -7.41 -23.00 -14.52
N SER A 308 -7.07 -21.84 -15.04
CA SER A 308 -7.81 -21.21 -16.13
C SER A 308 -6.97 -20.22 -16.91
N ASP A 309 -7.21 -20.16 -18.19
CA ASP A 309 -6.73 -19.09 -19.07
C ASP A 309 -7.66 -17.89 -18.94
N PHE A 310 -7.12 -16.75 -18.52
CA PHE A 310 -7.87 -15.51 -18.36
C PHE A 310 -8.45 -14.99 -19.68
N SER A 311 -7.83 -15.28 -20.83
CA SER A 311 -8.33 -14.87 -22.14
C SER A 311 -9.63 -15.55 -22.57
N LEU A 312 -10.05 -16.61 -21.84
CA LEU A 312 -11.26 -17.38 -22.15
C LEU A 312 -12.44 -16.95 -21.25
N PRO A 313 -13.67 -16.86 -21.80
CA PRO A 313 -14.86 -16.40 -21.06
C PRO A 313 -15.44 -17.51 -20.17
N MET A 314 -14.73 -17.90 -19.11
CA MET A 314 -15.18 -18.97 -18.21
C MET A 314 -16.18 -18.53 -17.13
N TRP A 315 -16.29 -17.23 -16.89
CA TRP A 315 -17.12 -16.70 -15.82
C TRP A 315 -18.56 -16.43 -16.33
N ARG A 316 -19.54 -16.75 -15.52
CA ARG A 316 -20.94 -16.37 -15.81
C ARG A 316 -21.03 -14.85 -15.87
N SER A 317 -21.77 -14.33 -16.84
CA SER A 317 -21.90 -12.88 -17.09
C SER A 317 -22.56 -12.10 -15.94
N ASP A 318 -23.39 -12.78 -15.13
CA ASP A 318 -24.09 -12.22 -13.97
C ASP A 318 -23.28 -12.27 -12.67
N LEU A 319 -22.10 -12.91 -12.67
CA LEU A 319 -21.23 -12.97 -11.50
C LEU A 319 -20.57 -11.60 -11.27
N LYS A 320 -20.62 -11.11 -10.04
CA LYS A 320 -20.05 -9.84 -9.63
C LYS A 320 -19.07 -10.02 -8.46
N PHE A 321 -18.07 -9.15 -8.42
CA PHE A 321 -17.05 -9.09 -7.37
C PHE A 321 -17.06 -7.72 -6.70
N ASP A 322 -16.73 -7.70 -5.42
CA ASP A 322 -16.54 -6.45 -4.66
C ASP A 322 -15.21 -5.77 -4.96
N ALA A 323 -14.19 -6.51 -5.36
CA ALA A 323 -12.98 -5.96 -5.97
C ALA A 323 -12.25 -7.02 -6.80
N ILE A 324 -11.45 -6.52 -7.77
CA ILE A 324 -10.47 -7.31 -8.50
C ILE A 324 -9.11 -6.73 -8.12
N VAL A 325 -8.22 -7.56 -7.55
CA VAL A 325 -6.90 -7.13 -7.07
C VAL A 325 -5.86 -8.07 -7.62
N THR A 326 -4.94 -7.57 -8.45
CA THR A 326 -4.07 -8.46 -9.22
C THR A 326 -2.71 -7.86 -9.57
N ASP A 327 -1.74 -8.73 -9.79
CA ASP A 327 -0.41 -8.43 -10.34
C ASP A 327 -0.21 -9.27 -11.62
N PRO A 328 -0.67 -8.77 -12.79
CA PRO A 328 -0.60 -9.52 -14.05
C PRO A 328 0.85 -9.85 -14.43
N PRO A 329 1.12 -10.89 -15.23
CA PRO A 329 2.45 -11.18 -15.73
C PRO A 329 2.92 -10.08 -16.71
N TYR A 330 4.22 -9.72 -16.67
CA TYR A 330 4.81 -8.66 -17.51
C TYR A 330 5.69 -9.19 -18.66
N GLY A 331 5.84 -10.52 -18.79
CA GLY A 331 6.72 -11.13 -19.76
C GLY A 331 8.21 -11.12 -19.39
N VAL A 332 8.57 -10.73 -18.14
CA VAL A 332 9.97 -10.63 -17.67
C VAL A 332 10.38 -11.84 -16.84
N ARG A 333 9.75 -12.04 -15.70
CA ARG A 333 9.96 -13.19 -14.80
C ARG A 333 8.96 -14.29 -15.03
N GLU A 334 7.73 -13.91 -15.29
CA GLU A 334 6.63 -14.79 -15.68
C GLU A 334 6.24 -14.46 -17.12
N PRO A 335 6.12 -15.47 -17.99
CA PRO A 335 5.71 -15.26 -19.39
C PRO A 335 4.25 -14.78 -19.45
N THR A 336 3.96 -13.94 -20.44
CA THR A 336 2.58 -13.59 -20.77
C THR A 336 2.07 -14.58 -21.80
N GLU A 337 1.28 -15.55 -21.37
CA GLU A 337 0.83 -16.67 -22.21
C GLU A 337 -0.69 -16.87 -22.11
N LYS A 338 -1.28 -17.34 -23.22
CA LYS A 338 -2.66 -17.83 -23.28
C LYS A 338 -2.70 -19.18 -24.00
N ILE A 339 -3.74 -19.94 -23.81
CA ILE A 339 -3.94 -21.20 -24.54
C ILE A 339 -4.14 -20.90 -26.02
N GLY A 340 -3.39 -21.58 -26.86
CA GLY A 340 -3.47 -21.42 -28.30
C GLY A 340 -2.48 -22.33 -29.03
N ILE A 341 -2.65 -22.42 -30.37
CA ILE A 341 -1.83 -23.26 -31.25
C ILE A 341 -1.39 -22.37 -32.41
N GLU A 342 -0.08 -22.32 -32.67
CA GLU A 342 0.50 -21.59 -33.82
C GLU A 342 0.41 -22.36 -35.13
N ARG A 343 0.08 -23.67 -35.07
CA ARG A 343 0.07 -24.57 -36.26
C ARG A 343 -1.35 -24.83 -36.72
N ASP A 344 -1.61 -24.57 -38.01
CA ASP A 344 -2.94 -24.67 -38.63
C ASP A 344 -3.52 -26.10 -38.71
N ASN A 345 -2.74 -27.16 -38.52
CA ASN A 345 -3.15 -28.56 -38.68
C ASN A 345 -2.78 -29.45 -37.51
N TYR A 346 -3.16 -29.05 -36.27
CA TYR A 346 -2.90 -29.85 -35.10
C TYR A 346 -4.12 -30.73 -34.78
N SER A 347 -3.92 -32.05 -34.77
CA SER A 347 -4.90 -33.01 -34.24
C SER A 347 -4.27 -33.83 -33.11
N LEU A 348 -4.96 -33.91 -31.96
CA LEU A 348 -4.58 -34.80 -30.88
C LEU A 348 -5.16 -36.19 -31.11
N SER A 349 -4.33 -37.24 -30.96
CA SER A 349 -4.84 -38.60 -30.89
C SER A 349 -5.56 -38.84 -29.57
N GLU A 350 -6.59 -39.67 -29.57
CA GLU A 350 -7.38 -39.99 -28.35
C GLU A 350 -6.52 -40.55 -27.21
N GLU A 351 -5.44 -41.24 -27.48
CA GLU A 351 -4.50 -41.80 -26.49
C GLU A 351 -3.73 -40.72 -25.68
N HIS A 352 -3.60 -39.51 -26.22
CA HIS A 352 -2.89 -38.38 -25.58
C HIS A 352 -3.82 -37.42 -24.84
N LEU A 353 -5.15 -37.55 -24.96
CA LEU A 353 -6.11 -36.64 -24.37
C LEU A 353 -6.07 -36.59 -22.83
N GLU A 354 -5.90 -37.76 -22.15
CA GLU A 354 -5.90 -37.82 -20.68
C GLU A 354 -4.72 -37.11 -20.00
N HIS A 355 -3.61 -36.91 -20.71
CA HIS A 355 -2.41 -36.26 -20.17
C HIS A 355 -1.98 -35.02 -20.92
N HIS A 356 -2.82 -34.52 -21.81
CA HIS A 356 -2.50 -33.37 -22.64
C HIS A 356 -2.48 -32.08 -21.84
N VAL A 357 -1.32 -31.40 -21.86
CA VAL A 357 -1.20 -30.00 -21.40
C VAL A 357 -1.40 -29.12 -22.63
N PRO A 358 -2.40 -28.22 -22.63
CA PRO A 358 -2.65 -27.31 -23.75
C PRO A 358 -1.40 -26.52 -24.13
N SER A 359 -1.16 -26.38 -25.44
CA SER A 359 -0.12 -25.48 -25.96
C SER A 359 -0.45 -24.04 -25.62
N LYS A 360 0.57 -23.22 -25.39
CA LYS A 360 0.43 -21.81 -25.06
C LYS A 360 1.10 -20.97 -26.13
N VAL A 361 0.51 -19.83 -26.39
CA VAL A 361 1.00 -18.79 -27.30
C VAL A 361 1.18 -17.48 -26.58
N GLU A 362 1.91 -16.54 -27.15
CA GLU A 362 2.12 -15.23 -26.55
C GLU A 362 0.78 -14.49 -26.35
N TYR A 363 0.58 -13.95 -25.15
CA TYR A 363 -0.52 -13.07 -24.81
C TYR A 363 0.02 -11.64 -24.69
N GLY A 364 -0.04 -10.87 -25.78
CA GLY A 364 0.52 -9.51 -25.80
C GLY A 364 -0.04 -8.64 -24.66
N LEU A 365 0.81 -7.86 -24.00
CA LEU A 365 0.41 -6.98 -22.88
C LEU A 365 -0.77 -6.05 -23.22
N PRO A 366 -0.82 -5.39 -24.40
CA PRO A 366 -1.96 -4.55 -24.78
C PRO A 366 -3.29 -5.31 -24.73
N GLN A 367 -3.29 -6.54 -25.25
CA GLN A 367 -4.47 -7.42 -25.23
C GLN A 367 -4.85 -7.79 -23.79
N LEU A 368 -3.88 -8.20 -22.98
CA LEU A 368 -4.10 -8.61 -21.59
C LEU A 368 -4.76 -7.48 -20.78
N TYR A 369 -4.25 -6.24 -20.89
CA TYR A 369 -4.85 -5.11 -20.15
C TYR A 369 -6.21 -4.68 -20.72
N SER A 370 -6.42 -4.74 -22.03
CA SER A 370 -7.74 -4.50 -22.63
C SER A 370 -8.76 -5.52 -22.12
N ASP A 371 -8.39 -6.79 -22.10
CA ASP A 371 -9.25 -7.87 -21.60
C ASP A 371 -9.49 -7.72 -20.08
N LEU A 372 -8.47 -7.30 -19.31
CA LEU A 372 -8.60 -7.04 -17.88
C LEU A 372 -9.58 -5.89 -17.57
N LEU A 373 -9.50 -4.79 -18.32
CA LEU A 373 -10.42 -3.67 -18.15
C LEU A 373 -11.86 -4.05 -18.57
N ASN A 374 -12.03 -4.73 -19.69
CA ASN A 374 -13.35 -5.25 -20.11
C ASN A 374 -13.92 -6.23 -19.09
N PHE A 375 -13.09 -7.11 -18.55
CA PHE A 375 -13.47 -8.03 -17.50
C PHE A 375 -13.90 -7.29 -16.23
N ALA A 376 -13.11 -6.33 -15.76
CA ALA A 376 -13.44 -5.52 -14.59
C ALA A 376 -14.73 -4.72 -14.78
N ALA A 377 -14.91 -4.08 -15.95
CA ALA A 377 -16.12 -3.35 -16.27
C ALA A 377 -17.38 -4.25 -16.23
N ARG A 378 -17.24 -5.51 -16.67
CA ARG A 378 -18.33 -6.49 -16.65
C ARG A 378 -18.60 -7.06 -15.27
N HIS A 379 -17.57 -7.45 -14.53
CA HIS A 379 -17.68 -8.28 -13.33
C HIS A 379 -17.54 -7.54 -11.99
N LEU A 380 -17.18 -6.26 -11.98
CA LEU A 380 -17.26 -5.45 -10.75
C LEU A 380 -18.69 -5.00 -10.48
N GLU A 381 -19.05 -4.94 -9.21
CA GLU A 381 -20.21 -4.16 -8.77
C GLU A 381 -19.98 -2.66 -9.00
N LEU A 382 -21.04 -1.87 -9.09
CA LEU A 382 -20.95 -0.42 -9.25
C LEU A 382 -20.22 0.21 -8.05
N HIS A 383 -19.36 1.18 -8.29
CA HIS A 383 -18.48 1.84 -7.30
C HIS A 383 -17.43 0.93 -6.65
N ARG A 384 -17.25 -0.29 -7.18
CA ARG A 384 -16.18 -1.19 -6.78
C ARG A 384 -14.95 -1.03 -7.67
N ARG A 385 -13.82 -1.60 -7.23
CA ARG A 385 -12.51 -1.24 -7.77
C ARG A 385 -11.75 -2.40 -8.38
N LEU A 386 -11.06 -2.11 -9.49
CA LEU A 386 -9.93 -2.89 -10.00
C LEU A 386 -8.63 -2.24 -9.51
N ILE A 387 -7.76 -3.02 -8.88
CA ILE A 387 -6.41 -2.63 -8.53
C ILE A 387 -5.45 -3.55 -9.27
N CYS A 388 -4.62 -2.97 -10.13
CA CYS A 388 -3.66 -3.75 -10.89
C CYS A 388 -2.31 -3.04 -11.03
N TRP A 389 -1.24 -3.81 -11.06
CA TRP A 389 0.06 -3.31 -11.43
C TRP A 389 0.18 -3.17 -12.94
N TYR A 390 0.88 -2.13 -13.38
CA TYR A 390 1.13 -1.80 -14.78
C TYR A 390 2.61 -1.44 -14.95
N PRO A 391 3.38 -2.21 -15.75
CA PRO A 391 4.80 -1.96 -15.95
C PRO A 391 5.01 -0.75 -16.86
N VAL A 392 6.03 0.06 -16.57
CA VAL A 392 6.38 1.24 -17.36
C VAL A 392 7.90 1.38 -17.56
N VAL A 393 8.29 1.94 -18.70
CA VAL A 393 9.62 2.49 -18.93
C VAL A 393 9.57 3.97 -18.54
N ARG A 394 10.40 4.38 -17.58
CA ARG A 394 10.29 5.71 -16.95
C ARG A 394 10.50 6.88 -17.90
N SER A 395 11.38 6.71 -18.92
CA SER A 395 11.63 7.73 -19.94
C SER A 395 10.45 7.97 -20.88
N ASP A 396 9.64 6.94 -21.11
CA ASP A 396 8.61 6.91 -22.14
C ASP A 396 7.21 7.00 -21.50
N TYR A 397 7.14 7.16 -20.18
CA TYR A 397 5.88 7.16 -19.45
C TYR A 397 5.11 8.47 -19.62
N SER A 398 3.82 8.35 -19.98
CA SER A 398 2.83 9.42 -19.95
C SER A 398 1.53 8.94 -19.30
N ASP A 399 0.90 9.77 -18.48
CA ASP A 399 -0.41 9.47 -17.88
C ASP A 399 -1.50 9.32 -18.95
N GLU A 400 -1.35 9.95 -20.12
CA GLU A 400 -2.30 9.93 -21.24
C GLU A 400 -2.33 8.57 -21.96
N GLU A 401 -1.25 7.78 -21.83
CA GLU A 401 -1.09 6.47 -22.47
C GLU A 401 -1.55 5.30 -21.57
N LEU A 402 -2.08 5.61 -20.38
CA LEU A 402 -2.57 4.57 -19.49
C LEU A 402 -3.83 3.89 -20.04
N PRO A 403 -3.98 2.57 -19.78
CA PRO A 403 -5.17 1.83 -20.17
C PRO A 403 -6.44 2.51 -19.65
N SER A 404 -7.43 2.69 -20.49
CA SER A 404 -8.69 3.33 -20.13
C SER A 404 -9.90 2.53 -20.59
N HIS A 405 -11.02 2.66 -19.89
CA HIS A 405 -12.29 2.01 -20.27
C HIS A 405 -13.46 2.95 -19.93
N PRO A 406 -14.49 3.08 -20.81
CA PRO A 406 -15.60 4.01 -20.61
C PRO A 406 -16.41 3.79 -19.31
N CYS A 407 -16.40 2.59 -18.73
CA CYS A 407 -17.08 2.26 -17.47
C CYS A 407 -16.20 2.39 -16.23
N LEU A 408 -14.90 2.67 -16.39
CA LEU A 408 -13.91 2.68 -15.30
C LEU A 408 -13.22 4.04 -15.25
N GLU A 409 -13.18 4.65 -14.07
CA GLU A 409 -12.43 5.87 -13.80
C GLU A 409 -11.13 5.54 -13.09
N LEU A 410 -10.00 6.05 -13.59
CA LEU A 410 -8.71 5.94 -12.93
C LEU A 410 -8.69 6.91 -11.73
N VAL A 411 -8.83 6.38 -10.51
CA VAL A 411 -8.90 7.19 -9.28
C VAL A 411 -7.59 7.28 -8.51
N ALA A 412 -6.63 6.40 -8.82
CA ALA A 412 -5.29 6.45 -8.24
C ALA A 412 -4.24 5.83 -9.18
N ASN A 413 -3.03 6.41 -9.12
CA ASN A 413 -1.89 6.02 -9.93
C ASN A 413 -0.60 6.32 -9.14
N SER A 414 0.07 5.29 -8.62
CA SER A 414 1.26 5.42 -7.77
C SER A 414 2.44 4.68 -8.35
N GLU A 415 3.63 5.30 -8.35
CA GLU A 415 4.85 4.72 -8.89
C GLU A 415 5.60 3.87 -7.85
N GLN A 416 6.01 2.68 -8.26
CA GLN A 416 7.09 1.94 -7.63
C GLN A 416 8.28 1.86 -8.57
N VAL A 417 9.35 2.56 -8.24
CA VAL A 417 10.62 2.49 -8.97
C VAL A 417 11.27 1.13 -8.74
N LEU A 418 11.58 0.41 -9.82
CA LEU A 418 12.27 -0.88 -9.80
C LEU A 418 13.75 -0.71 -10.12
N SER A 419 14.07 0.17 -11.08
CA SER A 419 15.43 0.52 -11.50
C SER A 419 15.50 1.96 -12.00
N LYS A 420 16.65 2.37 -12.54
CA LYS A 420 16.80 3.68 -13.18
C LYS A 420 15.89 3.84 -14.41
N LEU A 421 15.69 2.77 -15.17
CA LEU A 421 14.94 2.77 -16.45
C LEU A 421 13.51 2.30 -16.29
N THR A 422 13.23 1.44 -15.31
CA THR A 422 11.96 0.75 -15.19
C THR A 422 11.27 1.03 -13.86
N ALA A 423 9.95 1.12 -13.92
CA ALA A 423 9.06 1.20 -12.79
C ALA A 423 7.81 0.37 -13.04
N ARG A 424 6.95 0.29 -12.05
CA ARG A 424 5.57 -0.14 -12.23
C ARG A 424 4.63 0.82 -11.52
N ARG A 425 3.46 0.97 -12.09
CA ARG A 425 2.39 1.84 -11.58
C ARG A 425 1.32 0.97 -10.95
N LEU A 426 0.91 1.31 -9.73
CA LEU A 426 -0.29 0.74 -9.15
C LEU A 426 -1.49 1.57 -9.59
N LEU A 427 -2.27 1.02 -10.50
CA LEU A 427 -3.46 1.66 -11.04
C LEU A 427 -4.68 1.20 -10.25
N THR A 428 -5.49 2.15 -9.84
CA THR A 428 -6.78 1.90 -9.17
C THR A 428 -7.88 2.49 -10.03
N TYR A 429 -8.72 1.63 -10.58
CA TYR A 429 -9.90 2.01 -11.32
C TYR A 429 -11.14 1.79 -10.48
N GLU A 430 -12.11 2.71 -10.55
CA GLU A 430 -13.42 2.58 -9.93
C GLU A 430 -14.48 2.44 -11.02
N LYS A 431 -15.38 1.47 -10.89
CA LYS A 431 -16.49 1.30 -11.82
C LYS A 431 -17.54 2.40 -11.60
N ILE A 432 -17.75 3.24 -12.61
CA ILE A 432 -18.64 4.41 -12.55
C ILE A 432 -19.96 4.21 -13.29
N LYS A 433 -20.06 3.19 -14.13
CA LYS A 433 -21.30 2.83 -14.85
C LYS A 433 -21.32 1.37 -15.26
N ASP A 434 -22.52 0.85 -15.53
CA ASP A 434 -22.69 -0.53 -15.96
C ASP A 434 -22.14 -0.79 -17.35
N TYR A 435 -21.66 -2.01 -17.52
CA TYR A 435 -21.13 -2.50 -18.80
C TYR A 435 -22.26 -2.85 -19.75
N THR A 436 -22.15 -2.39 -20.99
CA THR A 436 -22.96 -2.78 -22.14
C THR A 436 -22.03 -3.27 -23.27
N SER A 437 -22.53 -4.08 -24.17
CA SER A 437 -21.69 -4.69 -25.23
C SER A 437 -21.08 -3.68 -26.21
N ASP A 438 -21.67 -2.51 -26.33
CA ASP A 438 -21.21 -1.41 -27.21
C ASP A 438 -20.02 -0.63 -26.63
N VAL A 439 -19.70 -0.80 -25.34
CA VAL A 439 -18.54 -0.16 -24.70
C VAL A 439 -17.32 -1.07 -24.57
N HIS A 440 -17.34 -2.22 -25.23
CA HIS A 440 -16.19 -3.11 -25.30
C HIS A 440 -15.00 -2.43 -25.98
N ILE A 441 -13.82 -2.42 -25.33
CA ILE A 441 -12.59 -1.84 -25.92
C ILE A 441 -11.80 -2.90 -26.67
N ASP A 442 -11.42 -2.59 -27.91
CA ASP A 442 -10.52 -3.39 -28.72
C ASP A 442 -9.08 -2.84 -28.67
N LYS A 443 -8.15 -3.66 -29.09
CA LYS A 443 -6.69 -3.68 -28.98
C LYS A 443 -5.91 -2.46 -29.49
N SER A 444 -6.28 -1.23 -29.27
CA SER A 444 -5.59 -0.07 -29.87
C SER A 444 -4.39 0.47 -29.07
N MET A 445 -3.99 -0.18 -27.98
CA MET A 445 -2.91 0.33 -27.12
C MET A 445 -1.53 -0.03 -27.67
N VAL A 446 -0.68 0.96 -27.88
CA VAL A 446 0.75 0.76 -28.18
C VAL A 446 1.48 0.70 -26.82
N MET A 447 1.95 -0.47 -26.43
CA MET A 447 2.80 -0.62 -25.26
C MET A 447 4.25 -0.87 -25.68
N PRO A 448 5.24 -0.29 -24.97
CA PRO A 448 6.64 -0.61 -25.20
C PRO A 448 6.91 -2.09 -24.94
N ASN A 449 7.87 -2.66 -25.69
CA ASN A 449 8.30 -4.04 -25.45
C ASN A 449 9.17 -4.12 -24.19
N PHE A 450 8.54 -4.33 -23.02
CA PHE A 450 9.21 -4.42 -21.73
C PHE A 450 10.30 -5.47 -21.65
N ARG A 451 10.12 -6.60 -22.33
CA ARG A 451 11.10 -7.69 -22.32
C ARG A 451 12.47 -7.23 -22.79
N PHE A 452 12.52 -6.34 -23.76
CA PHE A 452 13.77 -5.78 -24.28
C PHE A 452 14.50 -4.93 -23.24
N TYR A 453 13.79 -4.05 -22.54
CA TYR A 453 14.38 -3.15 -21.53
C TYR A 453 14.89 -3.90 -20.30
N PHE A 454 14.13 -4.87 -19.79
CA PHE A 454 14.54 -5.68 -18.65
C PHE A 454 15.68 -6.66 -18.97
N GLN A 455 15.76 -7.19 -20.19
CA GLN A 455 16.89 -8.01 -20.63
C GLN A 455 18.17 -7.20 -20.75
N GLY A 456 18.10 -5.96 -21.22
CA GLY A 456 19.24 -5.03 -21.26
C GLY A 456 19.86 -4.75 -19.89
N GLU A 457 19.05 -4.59 -18.84
CA GLU A 457 19.52 -4.38 -17.47
C GLU A 457 20.23 -5.60 -16.87
N ILE A 458 19.74 -6.80 -17.13
CA ILE A 458 20.39 -8.06 -16.69
C ILE A 458 21.78 -8.19 -17.32
N PHE A 459 21.96 -7.76 -18.56
CA PHE A 459 23.26 -7.78 -19.24
C PHE A 459 24.21 -6.66 -18.77
N CYS A 460 23.70 -5.49 -18.37
CA CYS A 460 24.51 -4.39 -17.86
C CYS A 460 24.98 -4.60 -16.40
N ASN A 461 24.24 -5.36 -15.60
CA ASN A 461 24.58 -5.68 -14.20
C ASN A 461 25.39 -6.98 -14.04
N GLY A 462 25.54 -7.78 -15.09
CA GLY A 462 26.27 -9.04 -15.10
C GLY A 462 27.40 -9.05 -16.12
N GLY A 463 28.53 -8.40 -15.80
CA GLY A 463 29.88 -8.60 -16.33
C GLY A 463 30.08 -8.96 -17.81
N ASN A 464 30.81 -8.11 -18.53
CA ASN A 464 31.56 -8.35 -19.77
C ASN A 464 30.82 -8.87 -21.02
N ILE A 465 30.28 -7.94 -21.77
CA ILE A 465 29.77 -8.15 -23.14
C ILE A 465 30.88 -8.60 -24.16
N ALA A 466 32.16 -8.49 -23.81
CA ALA A 466 33.31 -8.75 -24.71
C ALA A 466 33.56 -10.25 -25.03
N SER A 467 32.86 -11.22 -24.44
CA SER A 467 33.19 -12.66 -24.61
C SER A 467 32.19 -13.47 -25.43
N ARG A 468 31.08 -12.90 -25.88
CA ARG A 468 30.05 -13.65 -26.64
C ARG A 468 30.00 -13.37 -28.15
N GLU A 469 30.53 -12.26 -28.62
CA GLU A 469 30.65 -12.03 -30.07
C GLU A 469 31.74 -12.88 -30.73
N LYS A 470 32.76 -13.33 -30.00
CA LYS A 470 33.83 -14.20 -30.52
C LYS A 470 33.47 -15.69 -30.68
N ARG A 471 32.27 -16.12 -30.35
CA ARG A 471 31.82 -17.54 -30.50
C ARG A 471 30.82 -17.78 -31.63
N LYS A 472 30.52 -16.78 -32.45
CA LYS A 472 29.70 -16.93 -33.65
C LYS A 472 30.48 -16.83 -34.96
N GLU A 473 31.81 -16.63 -34.90
CA GLU A 473 32.69 -16.58 -36.07
C GLU A 473 33.79 -17.66 -36.04
N SER A 474 33.57 -18.77 -35.30
CA SER A 474 34.45 -19.95 -35.39
C SER A 474 33.63 -21.21 -35.63
#